data_5c08dbc0658f84e105ee0ef253ad9103
#
_entry.id   5c08dbc0658f84e105ee0ef253ad9103
#
_cell.length_a   1.000
_cell.length_b   1.000
_cell.length_c   1.000
_cell.angle_alpha   90.00
_cell.angle_beta   90.00
_cell.angle_gamma   90.00
#
_symmetry.space_group_name_H-M   'P 1'
#
loop_
_entity.id
_entity.type
_entity.pdbx_description
1 polymer ?
#
loop_
_entity_poly.entity_id
_entity_poly.type
_entity_poly.pdbx_seq_one_letter_code
_entity_poly.pdbx_strand_id
1 'polypeptide(L)'
;MPAAFAAVALAPAPPDATPFDRRLGEILHAAAELFAEQGYAATSIRDLSRRCGASLAGLYHYFHSKQELLFLVQRHAFQTVISAARAATPPELPPEARLRAFVASHLDTFLAHRPWMTVLTHEDEVLSGDYLRAIAALKHDYYQLAREIVTALPLPPALAPRVAVMSLFGMLNWIYTWHQPKRDPGAAVLGEQICAIFLRGAAPTVRRRRPARS
;
A
#
# COMPACT_ATOMS: atom_id res chain seq x y z
N MET A 1 -14.21 19.68 19.17
CA MET A 1 -12.85 19.45 19.67
C MET A 1 -12.14 18.59 18.66
N PRO A 2 -11.20 19.10 17.83
CA PRO A 2 -10.44 18.26 16.91
C PRO A 2 -9.43 17.46 17.75
N ALA A 3 -9.55 16.11 17.65
CA ALA A 3 -8.56 15.20 18.21
C ALA A 3 -7.22 15.47 17.51
N ALA A 4 -6.20 15.80 18.29
CA ALA A 4 -4.83 15.90 17.84
C ALA A 4 -4.42 14.55 17.21
N PHE A 5 -4.31 14.52 15.89
CA PHE A 5 -3.65 13.42 15.19
C PHE A 5 -2.17 13.49 15.57
N ALA A 6 -1.73 12.51 16.34
CA ALA A 6 -0.31 12.31 16.56
C ALA A 6 0.35 12.17 15.19
N ALA A 7 1.35 13.00 14.92
CA ALA A 7 2.14 12.94 13.71
C ALA A 7 2.71 11.51 13.57
N VAL A 8 2.17 10.74 12.65
CA VAL A 8 2.73 9.45 12.27
C VAL A 8 4.02 9.77 11.54
N ALA A 9 5.14 9.35 12.14
CA ALA A 9 6.46 9.57 11.56
C ALA A 9 6.50 9.00 10.14
N LEU A 10 6.98 9.80 9.19
CA LEU A 10 7.43 9.32 7.87
C LEU A 10 8.26 8.04 8.07
N ALA A 11 8.15 7.09 7.15
CA ALA A 11 9.19 6.07 7.04
C ALA A 11 10.54 6.80 7.09
N PRO A 12 11.46 6.42 7.99
CA PRO A 12 12.69 7.16 8.18
C PRO A 12 13.37 7.30 6.82
N ALA A 13 13.72 8.53 6.47
CA ALA A 13 14.48 8.79 5.25
C ALA A 13 15.72 7.88 5.27
N PRO A 14 16.13 7.32 4.12
CA PRO A 14 17.36 6.51 4.07
C PRO A 14 18.50 7.26 4.78
N PRO A 15 19.42 6.55 5.44
CA PRO A 15 20.48 7.18 6.24
C PRO A 15 21.36 8.14 5.44
N ASP A 16 21.37 8.00 4.11
CA ASP A 16 22.08 8.81 3.11
C ASP A 16 21.20 9.88 2.43
N ALA A 17 19.94 10.05 2.86
CA ALA A 17 19.02 11.03 2.28
C ALA A 17 19.58 12.46 2.40
N THR A 18 19.60 13.18 1.27
CA THR A 18 20.00 14.58 1.22
C THR A 18 19.00 15.49 1.94
N PRO A 19 19.36 16.74 2.30
CA PRO A 19 18.39 17.71 2.78
C PRO A 19 17.23 17.94 1.81
N PHE A 20 17.47 17.85 0.50
CA PHE A 20 16.45 17.94 -0.53
C PHE A 20 15.47 16.76 -0.44
N ASP A 21 15.97 15.52 -0.32
CA ASP A 21 15.13 14.32 -0.24
C ASP A 21 14.25 14.32 1.02
N ARG A 22 14.80 14.72 2.15
CA ARG A 22 14.03 14.85 3.40
C ARG A 22 12.91 15.87 3.26
N ARG A 23 13.23 17.04 2.70
CA ARG A 23 12.22 18.10 2.51
C ARG A 23 11.16 17.70 1.49
N LEU A 24 11.55 17.04 0.40
CA LEU A 24 10.60 16.47 -0.55
C LEU A 24 9.66 15.47 0.13
N GLY A 25 10.18 14.56 0.95
CA GLY A 25 9.36 13.60 1.71
C GLY A 25 8.33 14.28 2.60
N GLU A 26 8.70 15.33 3.34
CA GLU A 26 7.77 16.14 4.15
C GLU A 26 6.66 16.78 3.30
N ILE A 27 7.01 17.33 2.14
CA ILE A 27 6.07 17.94 1.20
C ILE A 27 5.09 16.88 0.66
N LEU A 28 5.59 15.71 0.27
CA LEU A 28 4.76 14.61 -0.25
C LEU A 28 3.80 14.08 0.82
N HIS A 29 4.25 13.99 2.07
CA HIS A 29 3.40 13.59 3.19
C HIS A 29 2.26 14.60 3.41
N ALA A 30 2.59 15.89 3.52
CA ALA A 30 1.60 16.95 3.67
C ALA A 30 0.61 17.01 2.49
N ALA A 31 1.08 16.75 1.27
CA ALA A 31 0.23 16.67 0.09
C ALA A 31 -0.73 15.48 0.16
N ALA A 32 -0.25 14.31 0.59
CA ALA A 32 -1.09 13.11 0.75
C ALA A 32 -2.18 13.32 1.81
N GLU A 33 -1.86 13.97 2.94
CA GLU A 33 -2.85 14.34 3.95
C GLU A 33 -3.92 15.25 3.37
N LEU A 34 -3.53 16.33 2.66
CA LEU A 34 -4.48 17.26 2.04
C LEU A 34 -5.36 16.57 1.00
N PHE A 35 -4.78 15.72 0.14
CA PHE A 35 -5.54 14.96 -0.85
C PHE A 35 -6.52 13.98 -0.18
N ALA A 36 -6.14 13.34 0.92
CA ALA A 36 -7.02 12.46 1.67
C ALA A 36 -8.14 13.19 2.42
N GLU A 37 -7.86 14.40 2.95
CA GLU A 37 -8.80 15.21 3.73
C GLU A 37 -9.90 15.85 2.87
N GLN A 38 -9.55 16.38 1.71
CA GLN A 38 -10.46 17.21 0.91
C GLN A 38 -10.53 16.83 -0.58
N GLY A 39 -9.80 15.78 -0.98
CA GLY A 39 -9.70 15.32 -2.36
C GLY A 39 -8.67 16.10 -3.19
N TYR A 40 -8.16 15.45 -4.24
CA TYR A 40 -7.21 16.08 -5.15
C TYR A 40 -7.81 17.34 -5.81
N ALA A 41 -9.01 17.27 -6.35
CA ALA A 41 -9.61 18.39 -7.09
C ALA A 41 -9.70 19.68 -6.26
N ALA A 42 -10.15 19.58 -5.00
CA ALA A 42 -10.33 20.73 -4.11
C ALA A 42 -9.02 21.25 -3.48
N THR A 43 -7.93 20.46 -3.46
CA THR A 43 -6.65 20.89 -2.91
C THR A 43 -5.94 21.86 -3.84
N SER A 44 -5.44 22.98 -3.31
CA SER A 44 -4.61 23.94 -4.06
C SER A 44 -3.13 23.91 -3.58
N ILE A 45 -2.21 24.38 -4.44
CA ILE A 45 -0.79 24.53 -4.03
C ILE A 45 -0.64 25.56 -2.92
N ARG A 46 -1.58 26.51 -2.78
CA ARG A 46 -1.61 27.46 -1.65
C ARG A 46 -1.95 26.76 -0.33
N ASP A 47 -2.82 25.75 -0.35
CA ASP A 47 -3.11 24.95 0.85
C ASP A 47 -1.88 24.19 1.30
N LEU A 48 -1.15 23.59 0.36
CA LEU A 48 0.12 22.92 0.62
C LEU A 48 1.18 23.90 1.15
N SER A 49 1.29 25.08 0.56
CA SER A 49 2.19 26.15 1.03
C SER A 49 1.93 26.50 2.49
N ARG A 50 0.68 26.67 2.87
CA ARG A 50 0.27 26.92 4.27
C ARG A 50 0.59 25.73 5.19
N ARG A 51 0.29 24.51 4.75
CA ARG A 51 0.51 23.29 5.53
C ARG A 51 2.01 23.04 5.79
N CYS A 52 2.86 23.28 4.78
CA CYS A 52 4.31 23.06 4.86
C CYS A 52 5.11 24.25 5.45
N GLY A 53 4.48 25.40 5.65
CA GLY A 53 5.18 26.64 6.02
C GLY A 53 6.20 27.08 4.95
N ALA A 54 5.95 26.79 3.68
CA ALA A 54 6.85 27.06 2.56
C ALA A 54 6.25 28.09 1.61
N SER A 55 7.09 28.92 0.96
CA SER A 55 6.62 29.81 -0.10
C SER A 55 6.19 29.02 -1.34
N LEU A 56 5.31 29.57 -2.17
CA LEU A 56 4.95 28.96 -3.46
C LEU A 56 6.16 28.72 -4.33
N ALA A 57 7.08 29.70 -4.44
CA ALA A 57 8.32 29.55 -5.19
C ALA A 57 9.19 28.41 -4.66
N GLY A 58 9.26 28.25 -3.33
CA GLY A 58 9.98 27.15 -2.68
C GLY A 58 9.38 25.78 -3.00
N LEU A 59 8.06 25.68 -3.09
CA LEU A 59 7.39 24.43 -3.47
C LEU A 59 7.65 24.08 -4.95
N TYR A 60 7.60 25.06 -5.86
CA TYR A 60 7.87 24.84 -7.28
C TYR A 60 9.32 24.48 -7.60
N HIS A 61 10.21 24.52 -6.62
CA HIS A 61 11.54 23.93 -6.72
C HIS A 61 11.52 22.39 -6.69
N TYR A 62 10.47 21.78 -6.13
CA TYR A 62 10.32 20.32 -5.97
C TYR A 62 9.41 19.67 -7.02
N PHE A 63 8.46 20.40 -7.56
CA PHE A 63 7.53 19.92 -8.61
C PHE A 63 7.01 21.09 -9.44
N HIS A 64 6.61 20.85 -10.70
CA HIS A 64 6.20 21.91 -11.63
C HIS A 64 4.68 22.05 -11.79
N SER A 65 3.92 21.04 -11.37
CA SER A 65 2.46 21.06 -11.48
C SER A 65 1.80 20.24 -10.35
N LYS A 66 0.52 20.49 -10.13
CA LYS A 66 -0.29 19.69 -9.18
C LYS A 66 -0.39 18.22 -9.61
N GLN A 67 -0.42 17.95 -10.93
CA GLN A 67 -0.41 16.59 -11.45
C GLN A 67 0.92 15.88 -11.18
N GLU A 68 2.04 16.58 -11.35
CA GLU A 68 3.35 16.05 -10.97
C GLU A 68 3.46 15.78 -9.47
N LEU A 69 2.92 16.68 -8.62
CA LEU A 69 2.86 16.45 -7.18
C LEU A 69 2.08 15.16 -6.85
N LEU A 70 0.92 14.94 -7.47
CA LEU A 70 0.16 13.70 -7.29
C LEU A 70 0.97 12.48 -7.75
N PHE A 71 1.61 12.56 -8.90
CA PHE A 71 2.49 11.50 -9.39
C PHE A 71 3.62 11.19 -8.40
N LEU A 72 4.28 12.21 -7.85
CA LEU A 72 5.35 12.04 -6.87
C LEU A 72 4.84 11.40 -5.58
N VAL A 73 3.66 11.77 -5.09
CA VAL A 73 3.00 11.16 -3.92
C VAL A 73 2.73 9.67 -4.18
N GLN A 74 2.08 9.34 -5.30
CA GLN A 74 1.78 7.95 -5.64
C GLN A 74 3.05 7.12 -5.85
N ARG A 75 4.03 7.66 -6.59
CA ARG A 75 5.32 7.00 -6.81
C ARG A 75 6.02 6.69 -5.49
N HIS A 76 6.10 7.67 -4.58
CA HIS A 76 6.73 7.48 -3.27
C HIS A 76 6.02 6.40 -2.46
N ALA A 77 4.69 6.41 -2.41
CA ALA A 77 3.90 5.41 -1.70
C ALA A 77 4.12 3.99 -2.26
N PHE A 78 4.09 3.82 -3.59
CA PHE A 78 4.37 2.51 -4.21
C PHE A 78 5.80 2.05 -3.98
N GLN A 79 6.79 2.92 -4.13
CA GLN A 79 8.20 2.58 -3.88
C GLN A 79 8.41 2.13 -2.43
N THR A 80 7.77 2.80 -1.47
CA THR A 80 7.84 2.45 -0.05
C THR A 80 7.27 1.06 0.21
N VAL A 81 6.05 0.78 -0.26
CA VAL A 81 5.41 -0.53 -0.02
C VAL A 81 6.14 -1.66 -0.75
N ILE A 82 6.62 -1.44 -1.98
CA ILE A 82 7.38 -2.44 -2.73
C ILE A 82 8.70 -2.75 -2.04
N SER A 83 9.45 -1.74 -1.62
CA SER A 83 10.73 -1.91 -0.93
C SER A 83 10.57 -2.64 0.39
N ALA A 84 9.58 -2.26 1.21
CA ALA A 84 9.27 -2.92 2.47
C ALA A 84 8.87 -4.40 2.25
N ALA A 85 8.00 -4.66 1.27
CA ALA A 85 7.56 -6.02 0.95
C ALA A 85 8.72 -6.88 0.45
N ARG A 86 9.58 -6.39 -0.44
CA ARG A 86 10.76 -7.13 -0.91
C ARG A 86 11.73 -7.46 0.22
N ALA A 87 12.00 -6.50 1.11
CA ALA A 87 12.85 -6.72 2.27
C ALA A 87 12.28 -7.77 3.24
N ALA A 88 10.95 -7.78 3.42
CA ALA A 88 10.26 -8.72 4.31
C ALA A 88 10.12 -10.13 3.71
N THR A 89 10.22 -10.30 2.38
CA THR A 89 9.90 -11.56 1.69
C THR A 89 11.09 -12.16 0.92
N PRO A 90 12.24 -12.43 1.55
CA PRO A 90 13.36 -13.06 0.87
C PRO A 90 12.95 -14.43 0.30
N PRO A 91 13.51 -14.83 -0.86
CA PRO A 91 13.08 -16.04 -1.59
C PRO A 91 13.33 -17.33 -0.82
N GLU A 92 14.21 -17.33 0.16
CA GLU A 92 14.57 -18.48 1.00
C GLU A 92 13.49 -18.85 2.02
N LEU A 93 12.57 -17.96 2.30
CA LEU A 93 11.47 -18.24 3.22
C LEU A 93 10.51 -19.31 2.63
N PRO A 94 9.99 -20.22 3.46
CA PRO A 94 8.93 -21.13 3.04
C PRO A 94 7.72 -20.36 2.48
N PRO A 95 6.98 -20.90 1.49
CA PRO A 95 5.90 -20.17 0.81
C PRO A 95 4.86 -19.53 1.75
N GLU A 96 4.39 -20.26 2.77
CA GLU A 96 3.44 -19.70 3.74
C GLU A 96 4.06 -18.61 4.60
N ALA A 97 5.33 -18.73 4.98
CA ALA A 97 6.03 -17.70 5.74
C ALA A 97 6.23 -16.43 4.89
N ARG A 98 6.55 -16.59 3.58
CA ARG A 98 6.59 -15.46 2.64
C ARG A 98 5.26 -14.75 2.51
N LEU A 99 4.14 -15.50 2.41
CA LEU A 99 2.81 -14.90 2.39
C LEU A 99 2.53 -14.10 3.66
N ARG A 100 2.80 -14.66 4.84
CA ARG A 100 2.60 -13.98 6.13
C ARG A 100 3.43 -12.70 6.23
N ALA A 101 4.70 -12.78 5.85
CA ALA A 101 5.59 -11.62 5.82
C ALA A 101 5.13 -10.54 4.84
N PHE A 102 4.65 -10.93 3.65
CA PHE A 102 4.06 -10.01 2.67
C PHE A 102 2.84 -9.29 3.24
N VAL A 103 1.89 -10.06 3.81
CA VAL A 103 0.67 -9.51 4.41
C VAL A 103 0.99 -8.58 5.57
N ALA A 104 1.89 -8.98 6.46
CA ALA A 104 2.31 -8.15 7.60
C ALA A 104 2.94 -6.83 7.12
N SER A 105 3.92 -6.90 6.20
CA SER A 105 4.58 -5.71 5.63
C SER A 105 3.59 -4.77 4.93
N HIS A 106 2.62 -5.33 4.18
CA HIS A 106 1.56 -4.55 3.56
C HIS A 106 0.75 -3.79 4.61
N LEU A 107 0.24 -4.50 5.62
CA LEU A 107 -0.61 -3.91 6.66
C LEU A 107 0.13 -2.88 7.51
N ASP A 108 1.37 -3.16 7.89
CA ASP A 108 2.20 -2.21 8.64
C ASP A 108 2.37 -0.91 7.86
N THR A 109 2.72 -1.01 6.56
CA THR A 109 2.88 0.18 5.71
C THR A 109 1.56 0.94 5.56
N PHE A 110 0.47 0.24 5.28
CA PHE A 110 -0.82 0.88 4.98
C PHE A 110 -1.54 1.43 6.21
N LEU A 111 -1.47 0.78 7.35
CA LEU A 111 -2.06 1.31 8.58
C LEU A 111 -1.25 2.47 9.17
N ALA A 112 0.08 2.48 8.95
CA ALA A 112 0.94 3.60 9.32
C ALA A 112 0.70 4.84 8.42
N HIS A 113 0.33 4.65 7.14
CA HIS A 113 0.25 5.71 6.14
C HIS A 113 -1.14 5.80 5.47
N ARG A 114 -2.21 5.76 6.26
CA ARG A 114 -3.60 5.80 5.75
C ARG A 114 -3.90 6.89 4.70
N PRO A 115 -3.40 8.14 4.79
CA PRO A 115 -3.60 9.15 3.76
C PRO A 115 -3.09 8.71 2.38
N TRP A 116 -1.96 8.00 2.31
CA TRP A 116 -1.43 7.49 1.04
C TRP A 116 -2.36 6.47 0.39
N MET A 117 -3.01 5.63 1.21
CA MET A 117 -3.98 4.65 0.73
C MET A 117 -5.16 5.29 0.04
N THR A 118 -5.70 6.33 0.66
CA THR A 118 -6.81 7.10 0.07
C THR A 118 -6.40 7.66 -1.30
N VAL A 119 -5.20 8.25 -1.39
CA VAL A 119 -4.69 8.79 -2.67
C VAL A 119 -4.47 7.68 -3.71
N LEU A 120 -3.93 6.51 -3.31
CA LEU A 120 -3.69 5.40 -4.22
C LEU A 120 -4.97 4.75 -4.77
N THR A 121 -6.08 4.85 -4.04
CA THR A 121 -7.34 4.17 -4.41
C THR A 121 -8.35 5.07 -5.11
N HIS A 122 -8.28 6.40 -4.92
CA HIS A 122 -9.30 7.32 -5.41
C HIS A 122 -8.86 8.25 -6.54
N GLU A 123 -7.54 8.40 -6.76
CA GLU A 123 -7.03 9.42 -7.69
C GLU A 123 -6.37 8.80 -8.94
N ASP A 124 -6.73 7.58 -9.29
CA ASP A 124 -6.15 6.86 -10.45
C ASP A 124 -6.47 7.52 -11.80
N GLU A 125 -7.64 8.15 -11.92
CA GLU A 125 -8.13 8.72 -13.18
C GLU A 125 -7.52 10.09 -13.52
N VAL A 126 -6.80 10.69 -12.59
CA VAL A 126 -6.25 12.05 -12.74
C VAL A 126 -4.94 12.07 -13.51
N LEU A 127 -4.13 11.01 -13.40
CA LEU A 127 -2.84 10.93 -14.07
C LEU A 127 -3.00 10.60 -15.55
N SER A 128 -2.15 11.17 -16.38
CA SER A 128 -2.12 10.94 -17.83
C SER A 128 -0.69 10.78 -18.36
N GLY A 129 -0.56 10.33 -19.61
CA GLY A 129 0.72 10.26 -20.30
C GLY A 129 1.76 9.40 -19.57
N ASP A 130 2.96 9.95 -19.41
CA ASP A 130 4.10 9.26 -18.79
C ASP A 130 3.90 8.98 -17.31
N TYR A 131 3.22 9.85 -16.59
CA TYR A 131 2.92 9.65 -15.17
C TYR A 131 2.03 8.44 -14.95
N LEU A 132 0.97 8.28 -15.76
CA LEU A 132 0.10 7.12 -15.69
C LEU A 132 0.87 5.83 -16.00
N ARG A 133 1.71 5.84 -17.04
CA ARG A 133 2.53 4.67 -17.40
C ARG A 133 3.50 4.27 -16.30
N ALA A 134 4.15 5.25 -15.67
CA ALA A 134 5.09 5.00 -14.58
C ALA A 134 4.40 4.40 -13.34
N ILE A 135 3.22 4.91 -12.96
CA ILE A 135 2.44 4.34 -11.85
C ILE A 135 1.92 2.94 -12.21
N ALA A 136 1.44 2.72 -13.43
CA ALA A 136 1.02 1.39 -13.90
C ALA A 136 2.15 0.36 -13.83
N ALA A 137 3.39 0.75 -14.15
CA ALA A 137 4.56 -0.11 -14.00
C ALA A 137 4.81 -0.49 -12.52
N LEU A 138 4.73 0.45 -11.58
CA LEU A 138 4.87 0.16 -10.14
C LEU A 138 3.76 -0.75 -9.61
N LYS A 139 2.50 -0.52 -10.03
CA LYS A 139 1.37 -1.41 -9.72
C LYS A 139 1.63 -2.83 -10.24
N HIS A 140 2.15 -2.94 -11.46
CA HIS A 140 2.51 -4.21 -12.07
C HIS A 140 3.62 -4.91 -11.28
N ASP A 141 4.68 -4.22 -10.89
CA ASP A 141 5.79 -4.77 -10.10
C ASP A 141 5.30 -5.32 -8.76
N TYR A 142 4.43 -4.57 -8.08
CA TYR A 142 3.86 -5.02 -6.80
C TYR A 142 2.95 -6.24 -6.99
N TYR A 143 2.14 -6.25 -8.06
CA TYR A 143 1.35 -7.41 -8.43
C TYR A 143 2.21 -8.64 -8.73
N GLN A 144 3.32 -8.49 -9.45
CA GLN A 144 4.22 -9.61 -9.78
C GLN A 144 4.88 -10.19 -8.53
N LEU A 145 5.29 -9.36 -7.57
CA LEU A 145 5.80 -9.83 -6.29
C LEU A 145 4.74 -10.68 -5.55
N ALA A 146 3.53 -10.18 -5.43
CA ALA A 146 2.43 -10.92 -4.81
C ALA A 146 2.11 -12.21 -5.56
N ARG A 147 2.12 -12.18 -6.90
CA ARG A 147 1.89 -13.34 -7.75
C ARG A 147 2.94 -14.41 -7.55
N GLU A 148 4.21 -14.06 -7.50
CA GLU A 148 5.30 -14.99 -7.21
C GLU A 148 5.09 -15.71 -5.88
N ILE A 149 4.77 -14.96 -4.82
CA ILE A 149 4.52 -15.52 -3.48
C ILE A 149 3.29 -16.43 -3.48
N VAL A 150 2.19 -16.00 -4.07
CA VAL A 150 0.92 -16.75 -4.09
C VAL A 150 1.03 -18.03 -4.93
N THR A 151 1.73 -17.98 -6.07
CA THR A 151 1.89 -19.17 -6.92
C THR A 151 2.85 -20.23 -6.38
N ALA A 152 3.68 -19.87 -5.41
CA ALA A 152 4.50 -20.83 -4.67
C ALA A 152 3.71 -21.64 -3.62
N LEU A 153 2.47 -21.24 -3.31
CA LEU A 153 1.58 -21.97 -2.41
C LEU A 153 0.93 -23.18 -3.13
N PRO A 154 0.57 -24.23 -2.39
CA PRO A 154 -0.14 -25.38 -2.95
C PRO A 154 -1.60 -25.01 -3.27
N LEU A 155 -1.82 -24.22 -4.29
CA LEU A 155 -3.16 -23.78 -4.71
C LEU A 155 -3.94 -24.93 -5.37
N PRO A 156 -5.28 -24.97 -5.19
CA PRO A 156 -6.13 -25.89 -5.94
C PRO A 156 -5.94 -25.70 -7.46
N PRO A 157 -5.84 -26.79 -8.25
CA PRO A 157 -5.62 -26.67 -9.71
C PRO A 157 -6.68 -25.84 -10.45
N ALA A 158 -7.89 -25.78 -9.92
CA ALA A 158 -9.01 -25.01 -10.50
C ALA A 158 -8.94 -23.50 -10.17
N LEU A 159 -8.07 -23.08 -9.24
CA LEU A 159 -7.96 -21.68 -8.84
C LEU A 159 -6.95 -20.95 -9.74
N ALA A 160 -7.45 -20.05 -10.58
CA ALA A 160 -6.58 -19.21 -11.41
C ALA A 160 -5.68 -18.32 -10.52
N PRO A 161 -4.36 -18.28 -10.74
CA PRO A 161 -3.43 -17.48 -9.95
C PRO A 161 -3.82 -16.00 -9.85
N ARG A 162 -4.32 -15.42 -10.95
CA ARG A 162 -4.81 -14.03 -10.95
C ARG A 162 -5.95 -13.83 -9.97
N VAL A 163 -6.90 -14.77 -9.90
CA VAL A 163 -8.04 -14.67 -8.96
C VAL A 163 -7.55 -14.72 -7.53
N ALA A 164 -6.62 -15.64 -7.21
CA ALA A 164 -6.03 -15.73 -5.87
C ALA A 164 -5.33 -14.42 -5.45
N VAL A 165 -4.49 -13.86 -6.34
CA VAL A 165 -3.77 -12.61 -6.05
C VAL A 165 -4.73 -11.43 -5.89
N MET A 166 -5.71 -11.29 -6.78
CA MET A 166 -6.68 -10.18 -6.69
C MET A 166 -7.60 -10.32 -5.48
N SER A 167 -7.94 -11.55 -5.07
CA SER A 167 -8.69 -11.79 -3.82
C SER A 167 -7.86 -11.37 -2.59
N LEU A 168 -6.56 -11.70 -2.57
CA LEU A 168 -5.66 -11.24 -1.51
C LEU A 168 -5.62 -9.72 -1.45
N PHE A 169 -5.39 -9.04 -2.57
CA PHE A 169 -5.41 -7.57 -2.61
C PHE A 169 -6.77 -6.99 -2.24
N GLY A 170 -7.88 -7.63 -2.60
CA GLY A 170 -9.21 -7.20 -2.17
C GLY A 170 -9.36 -7.21 -0.65
N MET A 171 -8.86 -8.26 0.03
CA MET A 171 -8.83 -8.31 1.49
C MET A 171 -7.92 -7.25 2.11
N LEU A 172 -6.74 -7.02 1.52
CA LEU A 172 -5.74 -6.10 2.07
C LEU A 172 -6.09 -4.63 1.81
N ASN A 173 -6.46 -4.30 0.57
CA ASN A 173 -6.69 -2.90 0.18
C ASN A 173 -7.99 -2.32 0.74
N TRP A 174 -8.97 -3.15 1.15
CA TRP A 174 -10.24 -2.65 1.69
C TRP A 174 -10.18 -2.29 3.17
N ILE A 175 -9.11 -2.67 3.87
CA ILE A 175 -8.96 -2.50 5.32
C ILE A 175 -9.05 -1.03 5.74
N TYR A 176 -8.50 -0.11 4.95
CA TYR A 176 -8.50 1.32 5.30
C TYR A 176 -9.90 1.90 5.45
N THR A 177 -10.92 1.28 4.85
CA THR A 177 -12.32 1.76 4.91
C THR A 177 -13.03 1.44 6.21
N TRP A 178 -12.69 0.33 6.84
CA TRP A 178 -13.43 -0.17 8.03
C TRP A 178 -12.58 -0.32 9.30
N HIS A 179 -11.26 -0.50 9.18
CA HIS A 179 -10.40 -0.71 10.34
C HIS A 179 -10.36 0.50 11.27
N GLN A 180 -10.67 0.28 12.53
CA GLN A 180 -10.68 1.29 13.59
C GLN A 180 -9.66 0.91 14.68
N PRO A 181 -8.54 1.65 14.86
CA PRO A 181 -7.47 1.28 15.80
C PRO A 181 -7.90 1.06 17.24
N LYS A 182 -9.03 1.65 17.65
CA LYS A 182 -9.57 1.50 19.02
C LYS A 182 -10.45 0.26 19.21
N ARG A 183 -10.89 -0.39 18.13
CA ARG A 183 -11.86 -1.49 18.13
C ARG A 183 -11.31 -2.77 17.53
N ASP A 184 -10.47 -2.61 16.50
CA ASP A 184 -9.98 -3.72 15.69
C ASP A 184 -8.54 -4.09 16.08
N PRO A 185 -8.13 -5.34 15.82
CA PRO A 185 -6.76 -5.79 16.11
C PRO A 185 -5.72 -4.95 15.35
N GLY A 186 -4.53 -4.82 15.93
CA GLY A 186 -3.38 -4.23 15.24
C GLY A 186 -2.92 -5.07 14.04
N ALA A 187 -2.03 -4.49 13.20
CA ALA A 187 -1.58 -5.06 11.94
C ALA A 187 -1.14 -6.54 12.02
N ALA A 188 -0.36 -6.89 13.03
CA ALA A 188 0.15 -8.26 13.20
C ALA A 188 -0.97 -9.30 13.38
N VAL A 189 -1.92 -9.05 14.30
CA VAL A 189 -3.04 -9.97 14.55
C VAL A 189 -3.99 -10.01 13.36
N LEU A 190 -4.27 -8.86 12.77
CA LEU A 190 -5.11 -8.75 11.57
C LEU A 190 -4.50 -9.51 10.40
N GLY A 191 -3.19 -9.38 10.18
CA GLY A 191 -2.46 -10.10 9.13
C GLY A 191 -2.53 -11.61 9.28
N GLU A 192 -2.38 -12.13 10.51
CA GLU A 192 -2.53 -13.55 10.79
C GLU A 192 -3.95 -14.06 10.50
N GLN A 193 -4.98 -13.29 10.85
CA GLN A 193 -6.36 -13.65 10.56
C GLN A 193 -6.65 -13.67 9.06
N ILE A 194 -6.15 -12.67 8.30
CA ILE A 194 -6.29 -12.61 6.84
C ILE A 194 -5.58 -13.81 6.19
N CYS A 195 -4.33 -14.08 6.60
CA CYS A 195 -3.60 -15.25 6.11
C CYS A 195 -4.36 -16.56 6.41
N ALA A 196 -4.92 -16.70 7.60
CA ALA A 196 -5.68 -17.89 7.96
C ALA A 196 -6.94 -18.05 7.08
N ILE A 197 -7.66 -16.97 6.80
CA ILE A 197 -8.83 -16.97 5.90
C ILE A 197 -8.40 -17.30 4.47
N PHE A 198 -7.37 -16.66 3.95
CA PHE A 198 -6.86 -16.88 2.61
C PHE A 198 -6.38 -18.32 2.39
N LEU A 199 -5.56 -18.85 3.29
CA LEU A 199 -5.00 -20.19 3.19
C LEU A 199 -6.07 -21.28 3.36
N ARG A 200 -7.06 -21.10 4.24
CA ARG A 200 -8.15 -22.08 4.39
C ARG A 200 -9.06 -22.12 3.17
N GLY A 201 -9.35 -20.97 2.55
CA GLY A 201 -10.13 -20.91 1.32
C GLY A 201 -9.35 -21.39 0.10
N ALA A 202 -8.01 -21.28 0.11
CA ALA A 202 -7.13 -21.77 -0.95
C ALA A 202 -6.67 -23.23 -0.74
N ALA A 203 -6.97 -23.84 0.42
CA ALA A 203 -6.58 -25.21 0.71
C ALA A 203 -7.26 -26.21 -0.27
N PRO A 204 -6.55 -27.26 -0.73
CA PRO A 204 -7.17 -28.30 -1.53
C PRO A 204 -8.32 -28.95 -0.78
N THR A 205 -9.46 -29.09 -1.43
CA THR A 205 -10.59 -29.82 -0.87
C THR A 205 -10.19 -31.28 -0.65
N VAL A 206 -9.99 -31.71 0.58
CA VAL A 206 -9.76 -33.12 0.89
C VAL A 206 -11.04 -33.86 0.46
N ARG A 207 -10.97 -34.57 -0.68
CA ARG A 207 -12.04 -35.49 -1.05
C ARG A 207 -12.18 -36.51 0.08
N ARG A 208 -13.22 -36.39 0.90
CA ARG A 208 -13.64 -37.48 1.81
C ARG A 208 -13.82 -38.71 0.95
N ARG A 209 -12.92 -39.71 1.09
CA ARG A 209 -13.13 -41.04 0.54
C ARG A 209 -14.49 -41.50 1.07
N ARG A 210 -15.46 -41.72 0.15
CA ARG A 210 -16.67 -42.44 0.52
C ARG A 210 -16.25 -43.79 1.08
N PRO A 211 -16.76 -44.18 2.25
CA PRO A 211 -16.53 -45.53 2.72
C PRO A 211 -17.08 -46.51 1.67
N ALA A 212 -16.27 -47.50 1.31
CA ALA A 212 -16.72 -48.59 0.45
C ALA A 212 -17.96 -49.23 1.11
N ARG A 213 -19.06 -49.26 0.37
CA ARG A 213 -20.23 -50.03 0.80
C ARG A 213 -19.84 -51.53 0.74
N SER A 214 -19.83 -52.19 1.90
CA SER A 214 -19.82 -53.64 2.05
C SER A 214 -21.11 -54.22 1.57
#